data_ac5e1906e7e069d01145cdc0c53d1523
#
_entry.id   ac5e1906e7e069d01145cdc0c53d1523
#
_cell.length_a   1.000
_cell.length_b   1.000
_cell.length_c   1.000
_cell.angle_alpha   90.00
_cell.angle_beta   90.00
_cell.angle_gamma   90.00
#
_symmetry.space_group_name_H-M   'P 1'
#
loop_
_entity.id
_entity.type
_entity.pdbx_description
1 polymer ?
#
loop_
_entity_poly.entity_id
_entity_poly.type
_entity_poly.pdbx_seq_one_letter_code
_entity_poly.pdbx_strand_id
1 'polypeptide(L)'
;MNEIRQRLPRTREKRRGALTAFYGDSAALADELEKEETRQRIRTYSETGDDEVIGAIRLLGRIRGSVTIIHSPPGCGAIKLEDELRAGGSPWLITNIEENDSILGADDKLREAVDRAYRTWRPEIIFILATPVVAINNDDIQSAATEKEDQYGIPVVPVYAAGFRSKTAVYGYDLVFHALAKYVLKKDPDALPLPAVNLIGTAGTKTSHIIRDLDGAGISYNNLSGSLSIAALKQSLNAFASIAIDKDDSRFLLEWLEEAHGIVHLEETAPIGLAGTERWLLAAARSAGAAGSAEQVRAYIEEAKAAAVTDLEWHRLDGASVFIDLPPEQAFGVAEFVEELGGKVAALSLTHADSSHVVRLREWAGRSNPQVFIQQGQPFEKINALGKLKPDLYIGRGEAAVWAARAGIAAAAVDSVDVYGFGGVQELAPLLTKALRNPSLSRYLSAGSSSYRAGWLSKSVNWHIKQEVK
;
A
#
# COMPACT_ATOMS: atom_id res chain seq x y z
N MET A 1 -33.85 -22.39 -1.81
CA MET A 1 -33.22 -21.20 -2.38
C MET A 1 -31.72 -21.31 -2.13
N ASN A 2 -30.96 -21.63 -3.17
CA ASN A 2 -29.51 -21.75 -3.05
C ASN A 2 -28.93 -20.34 -3.13
N GLU A 3 -28.59 -19.72 -2.00
CA GLU A 3 -27.63 -18.64 -1.97
C GLU A 3 -26.33 -19.22 -2.52
N ILE A 4 -25.99 -18.85 -3.74
CA ILE A 4 -24.66 -19.09 -4.30
C ILE A 4 -23.72 -18.36 -3.35
N ARG A 5 -23.05 -19.09 -2.47
CA ARG A 5 -21.97 -18.54 -1.63
C ARG A 5 -20.97 -17.93 -2.61
N GLN A 6 -20.93 -16.59 -2.68
CA GLN A 6 -19.94 -15.88 -3.48
C GLN A 6 -18.56 -16.43 -3.09
N ARG A 7 -17.87 -17.00 -4.06
CA ARG A 7 -16.51 -17.48 -3.86
C ARG A 7 -15.64 -16.25 -3.63
N LEU A 8 -15.16 -16.07 -2.43
CA LEU A 8 -14.23 -15.00 -2.11
C LEU A 8 -12.81 -15.42 -2.50
N PRO A 9 -11.99 -14.50 -3.05
CA PRO A 9 -10.62 -14.78 -3.47
C PRO A 9 -9.76 -15.29 -2.31
N ARG A 10 -8.74 -16.09 -2.66
CA ARG A 10 -7.76 -16.61 -1.69
C ARG A 10 -6.57 -15.65 -1.47
N THR A 11 -6.71 -14.40 -1.80
CA THR A 11 -5.65 -13.37 -1.64
C THR A 11 -5.08 -13.36 -0.22
N ARG A 12 -5.96 -13.39 0.77
CA ARG A 12 -5.55 -13.36 2.19
C ARG A 12 -4.72 -14.58 2.60
N GLU A 13 -5.05 -15.76 2.09
CA GLU A 13 -4.29 -16.98 2.33
C GLU A 13 -2.90 -16.90 1.70
N LYS A 14 -2.80 -16.39 0.49
CA LYS A 14 -1.52 -16.16 -0.21
C LYS A 14 -0.63 -15.17 0.55
N ARG A 15 -1.20 -14.07 1.07
CA ARG A 15 -0.45 -13.06 1.82
C ARG A 15 0.07 -13.52 3.18
N ARG A 16 -0.49 -14.57 3.78
CA ARG A 16 0.09 -15.18 4.99
C ARG A 16 1.47 -15.76 4.75
N GLY A 17 1.78 -16.13 3.51
CA GLY A 17 3.11 -16.56 3.07
C GLY A 17 4.07 -15.43 2.74
N ALA A 18 3.63 -14.15 2.79
CA ALA A 18 4.47 -13.02 2.46
C ALA A 18 5.70 -12.95 3.39
N LEU A 19 6.88 -12.79 2.79
CA LEU A 19 8.12 -12.56 3.52
C LEU A 19 8.15 -11.12 4.05
N THR A 20 8.50 -10.98 5.31
CA THR A 20 8.72 -9.68 5.99
C THR A 20 10.18 -9.48 6.38
N ALA A 21 11.04 -10.46 6.11
CA ALA A 21 12.47 -10.40 6.33
C ALA A 21 13.22 -11.18 5.24
N PHE A 22 14.08 -10.50 4.50
CA PHE A 22 14.93 -11.12 3.48
C PHE A 22 16.16 -10.25 3.22
N TYR A 23 17.24 -10.89 2.84
CA TYR A 23 18.47 -10.29 2.35
C TYR A 23 19.08 -11.20 1.28
N GLY A 24 19.26 -10.67 0.08
CA GLY A 24 19.82 -11.36 -1.08
C GLY A 24 19.75 -10.46 -2.32
N ASP A 25 19.77 -11.05 -3.49
CA ASP A 25 19.50 -10.35 -4.75
C ASP A 25 18.12 -10.69 -5.31
N SER A 26 17.73 -10.07 -6.42
CA SER A 26 16.42 -10.27 -7.04
C SER A 26 16.19 -11.71 -7.46
N ALA A 27 17.21 -12.39 -8.01
CA ALA A 27 17.11 -13.79 -8.42
C ALA A 27 16.88 -14.70 -7.21
N ALA A 28 17.65 -14.52 -6.15
CA ALA A 28 17.52 -15.33 -4.92
C ALA A 28 16.15 -15.13 -4.24
N LEU A 29 15.60 -13.92 -4.25
CA LEU A 29 14.26 -13.68 -3.72
C LEU A 29 13.19 -14.34 -4.58
N ALA A 30 13.29 -14.25 -5.92
CA ALA A 30 12.35 -14.91 -6.82
C ALA A 30 12.37 -16.44 -6.60
N ASP A 31 13.57 -17.05 -6.51
CA ASP A 31 13.71 -18.49 -6.20
C ASP A 31 13.09 -18.88 -4.85
N GLU A 32 13.15 -17.99 -3.85
CA GLU A 32 12.56 -18.25 -2.55
C GLU A 32 11.02 -18.20 -2.61
N LEU A 33 10.46 -17.26 -3.37
CA LEU A 33 9.01 -17.06 -3.47
C LEU A 33 8.31 -18.05 -4.40
N GLU A 34 9.05 -18.75 -5.28
CA GLU A 34 8.52 -19.81 -6.15
C GLU A 34 8.38 -21.17 -5.43
N LYS A 35 8.97 -21.32 -4.26
CA LYS A 35 8.84 -22.57 -3.49
C LYS A 35 7.41 -22.77 -2.99
N GLU A 36 6.93 -24.01 -2.99
CA GLU A 36 5.59 -24.35 -2.48
C GLU A 36 5.38 -23.87 -1.03
N GLU A 37 6.41 -23.97 -0.21
CA GLU A 37 6.42 -23.46 1.16
C GLU A 37 7.53 -22.42 1.34
N THR A 38 7.14 -21.16 1.40
CA THR A 38 8.04 -20.07 1.75
C THR A 38 8.43 -20.17 3.22
N ARG A 39 9.73 -20.31 3.50
CA ARG A 39 10.22 -20.37 4.88
C ARG A 39 10.20 -18.99 5.51
N GLN A 40 9.38 -18.81 6.54
CA GLN A 40 9.36 -17.57 7.32
C GLN A 40 10.69 -17.34 8.04
N ARG A 41 11.00 -16.09 8.27
CA ARG A 41 12.19 -15.65 8.98
C ARG A 41 11.81 -14.85 10.21
N ILE A 42 12.58 -15.05 11.28
CA ILE A 42 12.39 -14.36 12.55
C ILE A 42 13.60 -13.45 12.78
N ARG A 43 13.32 -12.22 13.19
CA ARG A 43 14.34 -11.30 13.70
C ARG A 43 14.53 -11.54 15.18
N THR A 44 15.79 -11.73 15.61
CA THR A 44 16.13 -11.80 17.05
C THR A 44 16.17 -10.41 17.69
N TYR A 45 16.23 -9.37 16.87
CA TYR A 45 16.05 -7.97 17.23
C TYR A 45 15.15 -7.34 16.16
N SER A 46 14.05 -6.72 16.56
CA SER A 46 13.08 -6.13 15.64
C SER A 46 12.54 -4.84 16.24
N GLU A 47 12.43 -3.83 15.42
CA GLU A 47 11.67 -2.62 15.72
C GLU A 47 10.23 -2.78 15.18
N THR A 48 9.33 -1.93 15.65
CA THR A 48 7.91 -2.03 15.27
C THR A 48 7.70 -1.66 13.81
N GLY A 49 7.07 -2.54 13.04
CA GLY A 49 6.61 -2.27 11.69
C GLY A 49 5.09 -2.13 11.62
N ASP A 50 4.58 -1.75 10.47
CA ASP A 50 3.14 -1.69 10.21
C ASP A 50 2.59 -3.10 10.03
N ASP A 51 1.53 -3.43 10.79
CA ASP A 51 0.85 -4.71 10.76
C ASP A 51 -0.54 -4.63 10.11
N GLU A 52 -1.30 -5.72 10.17
CA GLU A 52 -2.64 -5.80 9.60
C GLU A 52 -3.64 -4.85 10.28
N VAL A 53 -3.48 -4.56 11.58
CA VAL A 53 -4.38 -3.65 12.30
C VAL A 53 -4.19 -2.23 11.78
N ILE A 54 -2.93 -1.82 11.60
CA ILE A 54 -2.59 -0.51 11.08
C ILE A 54 -3.07 -0.34 9.63
N GLY A 55 -2.89 -1.37 8.80
CA GLY A 55 -3.44 -1.36 7.44
C GLY A 55 -4.95 -1.19 7.44
N ALA A 56 -5.66 -1.96 8.27
CA ALA A 56 -7.11 -1.84 8.38
C ALA A 56 -7.55 -0.42 8.82
N ILE A 57 -6.90 0.15 9.84
CA ILE A 57 -7.20 1.52 10.32
C ILE A 57 -6.99 2.54 9.18
N ARG A 58 -5.89 2.45 8.45
CA ARG A 58 -5.59 3.36 7.33
C ARG A 58 -6.67 3.34 6.25
N LEU A 59 -7.11 2.17 5.85
CA LEU A 59 -8.13 2.07 4.81
C LEU A 59 -9.50 2.50 5.31
N LEU A 60 -9.90 2.08 6.52
CA LEU A 60 -11.17 2.47 7.14
C LEU A 60 -11.27 3.99 7.31
N GLY A 61 -10.19 4.65 7.72
CA GLY A 61 -10.13 6.11 7.85
C GLY A 61 -10.39 6.87 6.55
N ARG A 62 -10.31 6.21 5.39
CA ARG A 62 -10.54 6.82 4.06
C ARG A 62 -11.94 6.62 3.51
N ILE A 63 -12.78 5.84 4.18
CA ILE A 63 -14.16 5.58 3.73
C ILE A 63 -15.04 6.71 4.24
N ARG A 64 -15.46 7.59 3.35
CA ARG A 64 -16.34 8.74 3.68
C ARG A 64 -17.70 8.26 4.13
N GLY A 65 -18.29 9.02 5.04
CA GLY A 65 -19.61 8.69 5.62
C GLY A 65 -19.56 7.54 6.61
N SER A 66 -18.39 7.01 6.95
CA SER A 66 -18.22 5.94 7.92
C SER A 66 -17.79 6.44 9.29
N VAL A 67 -17.98 5.59 10.30
CA VAL A 67 -17.34 5.67 11.62
C VAL A 67 -16.68 4.34 11.91
N THR A 68 -15.45 4.37 12.43
CA THR A 68 -14.73 3.16 12.84
C THR A 68 -14.72 3.04 14.37
N ILE A 69 -15.18 1.92 14.89
CA ILE A 69 -15.05 1.56 16.30
C ILE A 69 -13.89 0.57 16.42
N ILE A 70 -12.83 0.99 17.09
CA ILE A 70 -11.70 0.10 17.40
C ILE A 70 -12.05 -0.59 18.71
N HIS A 71 -12.40 -1.87 18.60
CA HIS A 71 -12.75 -2.68 19.76
C HIS A 71 -11.48 -3.20 20.41
N SER A 72 -11.02 -2.50 21.46
CA SER A 72 -9.69 -2.71 22.04
C SER A 72 -9.51 -2.04 23.40
N PRO A 73 -8.49 -2.45 24.17
CA PRO A 73 -7.88 -1.59 25.18
C PRO A 73 -7.35 -0.29 24.59
N PRO A 74 -7.20 0.78 25.38
CA PRO A 74 -6.77 2.11 24.90
C PRO A 74 -5.45 2.09 24.14
N GLY A 75 -4.49 1.24 24.55
CA GLY A 75 -3.16 1.18 23.96
C GLY A 75 -3.08 0.53 22.60
N CYS A 76 -3.96 -0.40 22.25
CA CYS A 76 -3.85 -1.19 21.02
C CYS A 76 -4.08 -0.39 19.73
N GLY A 77 -4.79 0.71 19.79
CA GLY A 77 -5.06 1.57 18.63
C GLY A 77 -4.39 2.95 18.70
N ALA A 78 -4.03 3.40 19.91
CA ALA A 78 -3.63 4.79 20.13
C ALA A 78 -2.29 5.18 19.50
N ILE A 79 -1.32 4.29 19.45
CA ILE A 79 0.07 4.62 19.06
C ILE A 79 0.16 5.14 17.61
N LYS A 80 -0.72 4.66 16.72
CA LYS A 80 -0.68 5.04 15.30
C LYS A 80 -1.87 5.86 14.81
N LEU A 81 -2.84 6.10 15.69
CA LEU A 81 -3.96 6.98 15.37
C LEU A 81 -3.53 8.45 15.25
N GLU A 82 -2.43 8.82 15.88
CA GLU A 82 -1.91 10.19 15.80
C GLU A 82 -1.51 10.56 14.37
N ASP A 83 -0.93 9.63 13.61
CA ASP A 83 -0.54 9.85 12.22
C ASP A 83 -1.77 9.98 11.30
N GLU A 84 -2.81 9.17 11.54
CA GLU A 84 -4.05 9.19 10.76
C GLU A 84 -4.95 10.38 11.07
N LEU A 85 -4.96 10.86 12.31
CA LEU A 85 -5.70 12.06 12.71
C LEU A 85 -5.21 13.32 11.99
N ARG A 86 -3.93 13.40 11.70
CA ARG A 86 -3.34 14.53 10.95
C ARG A 86 -3.80 14.58 9.50
N ALA A 87 -4.23 13.44 8.94
CA ALA A 87 -4.66 13.34 7.55
C ALA A 87 -6.15 13.66 7.31
N GLY A 88 -6.95 13.91 8.35
CA GLY A 88 -8.38 14.27 8.23
C GLY A 88 -9.27 13.11 7.79
N GLY A 89 -9.10 11.94 8.38
CA GLY A 89 -9.88 10.73 8.09
C GLY A 89 -11.31 10.73 8.65
N SER A 90 -12.02 9.63 8.42
CA SER A 90 -13.35 9.39 8.97
C SER A 90 -13.30 9.29 10.50
N PRO A 91 -14.38 9.68 11.22
CA PRO A 91 -14.44 9.60 12.68
C PRO A 91 -14.21 8.19 13.21
N TRP A 92 -13.70 8.11 14.43
CA TRP A 92 -13.46 6.83 15.09
C TRP A 92 -13.60 6.92 16.62
N LEU A 93 -13.81 5.76 17.25
CA LEU A 93 -13.91 5.55 18.70
C LEU A 93 -13.09 4.34 19.11
N ILE A 94 -12.63 4.32 20.37
CA ILE A 94 -12.09 3.13 21.03
C ILE A 94 -13.05 2.71 22.15
N THR A 95 -13.29 1.42 22.30
CA THR A 95 -14.18 0.89 23.35
C THR A 95 -13.59 0.94 24.75
N ASN A 96 -12.29 1.14 24.88
CA ASN A 96 -11.56 1.19 26.15
C ASN A 96 -11.81 -0.05 27.03
N ILE A 97 -11.52 -1.24 26.48
CA ILE A 97 -11.59 -2.49 27.22
C ILE A 97 -10.61 -2.46 28.39
N GLU A 98 -11.09 -2.76 29.58
CA GLU A 98 -10.32 -2.89 30.82
C GLU A 98 -10.10 -4.36 31.18
N GLU A 99 -9.32 -4.64 32.23
CA GLU A 99 -9.02 -6.00 32.67
C GLU A 99 -10.28 -6.81 32.99
N ASN A 100 -11.26 -6.18 33.68
CA ASN A 100 -12.52 -6.83 34.00
C ASN A 100 -13.33 -7.20 32.74
N ASP A 101 -13.34 -6.33 31.73
CA ASP A 101 -14.02 -6.60 30.47
C ASP A 101 -13.37 -7.77 29.72
N SER A 102 -12.04 -7.90 29.82
CA SER A 102 -11.31 -9.02 29.20
C SER A 102 -11.65 -10.38 29.84
N ILE A 103 -12.15 -10.38 31.08
CA ILE A 103 -12.55 -11.60 31.82
C ILE A 103 -14.05 -11.88 31.65
N LEU A 104 -14.88 -10.83 31.70
CA LEU A 104 -16.35 -10.95 31.76
C LEU A 104 -17.01 -10.76 30.38
N GLY A 105 -16.26 -10.31 29.38
CA GLY A 105 -16.76 -9.91 28.06
C GLY A 105 -16.95 -8.39 27.96
N ALA A 106 -16.71 -7.82 26.78
CA ALA A 106 -16.80 -6.38 26.50
C ALA A 106 -18.00 -6.01 25.62
N ASP A 107 -18.98 -6.88 25.50
CA ASP A 107 -20.14 -6.74 24.61
C ASP A 107 -20.96 -5.47 24.89
N ASP A 108 -21.19 -5.14 26.16
CA ASP A 108 -21.96 -3.94 26.51
C ASP A 108 -21.21 -2.66 26.13
N LYS A 109 -19.89 -2.60 26.36
CA LYS A 109 -19.07 -1.46 25.93
C LYS A 109 -19.06 -1.32 24.41
N LEU A 110 -19.09 -2.43 23.69
CA LEU A 110 -19.16 -2.41 22.21
C LEU A 110 -20.51 -1.83 21.76
N ARG A 111 -21.63 -2.33 22.30
CA ARG A 111 -22.98 -1.83 21.98
C ARG A 111 -23.12 -0.33 22.28
N GLU A 112 -22.63 0.10 23.45
CA GLU A 112 -22.63 1.52 23.83
C GLU A 112 -21.78 2.38 22.85
N ALA A 113 -20.62 1.88 22.42
CA ALA A 113 -19.78 2.57 21.46
C ALA A 113 -20.48 2.74 20.10
N VAL A 114 -21.20 1.70 19.61
CA VAL A 114 -22.02 1.78 18.39
C VAL A 114 -23.12 2.82 18.55
N ASP A 115 -23.84 2.81 19.68
CA ASP A 115 -24.91 3.77 19.97
C ASP A 115 -24.38 5.21 20.01
N ARG A 116 -23.22 5.42 20.62
CA ARG A 116 -22.55 6.72 20.66
C ARG A 116 -22.12 7.18 19.27
N ALA A 117 -21.50 6.29 18.47
CA ALA A 117 -21.09 6.57 17.12
C ALA A 117 -22.27 7.02 16.25
N TYR A 118 -23.36 6.26 16.28
CA TYR A 118 -24.57 6.58 15.51
C TYR A 118 -25.21 7.90 15.94
N ARG A 119 -25.36 8.15 17.25
CA ARG A 119 -25.96 9.38 17.76
C ARG A 119 -25.12 10.62 17.44
N THR A 120 -23.79 10.50 17.47
CA THR A 120 -22.87 11.64 17.30
C THR A 120 -22.70 12.04 15.85
N TRP A 121 -22.51 11.07 14.94
CA TRP A 121 -22.13 11.37 13.56
C TRP A 121 -23.16 11.00 12.51
N ARG A 122 -24.20 10.23 12.84
CA ARG A 122 -25.22 9.76 11.87
C ARG A 122 -24.58 9.20 10.59
N PRO A 123 -23.66 8.22 10.68
CA PRO A 123 -22.93 7.70 9.54
C PRO A 123 -23.81 6.87 8.61
N GLU A 124 -23.33 6.69 7.37
CA GLU A 124 -23.93 5.77 6.39
C GLU A 124 -23.57 4.30 6.71
N ILE A 125 -22.46 4.08 7.42
CA ILE A 125 -21.91 2.76 7.78
C ILE A 125 -21.06 2.87 9.04
N ILE A 126 -21.10 1.85 9.90
CA ILE A 126 -20.22 1.71 11.05
C ILE A 126 -19.34 0.46 10.86
N PHE A 127 -18.03 0.61 11.03
CA PHE A 127 -17.11 -0.51 11.08
C PHE A 127 -16.71 -0.81 12.52
N ILE A 128 -16.66 -2.12 12.86
CA ILE A 128 -16.13 -2.60 14.14
C ILE A 128 -14.83 -3.34 13.85
N LEU A 129 -13.70 -2.73 14.19
CA LEU A 129 -12.39 -3.33 14.02
C LEU A 129 -12.01 -4.14 15.26
N ALA A 130 -11.97 -5.46 15.12
CA ALA A 130 -11.47 -6.37 16.12
C ALA A 130 -9.95 -6.32 16.19
N THR A 131 -9.39 -6.20 17.39
CA THR A 131 -7.96 -6.14 17.65
C THR A 131 -7.45 -7.45 18.27
N PRO A 132 -6.11 -7.63 18.45
CA PRO A 132 -5.55 -8.85 19.03
C PRO A 132 -6.18 -9.30 20.34
N VAL A 133 -6.43 -8.37 21.27
CA VAL A 133 -7.02 -8.70 22.59
C VAL A 133 -8.41 -9.29 22.42
N VAL A 134 -9.23 -8.65 21.59
CA VAL A 134 -10.60 -9.10 21.28
C VAL A 134 -10.61 -10.46 20.57
N ALA A 135 -9.65 -10.69 19.69
CA ALA A 135 -9.51 -11.98 19.01
C ALA A 135 -9.12 -13.12 19.98
N ILE A 136 -8.34 -12.82 21.03
CA ILE A 136 -7.99 -13.78 22.10
C ILE A 136 -9.19 -14.04 23.00
N ASN A 137 -9.92 -13.00 23.40
CA ASN A 137 -11.10 -13.12 24.24
C ASN A 137 -12.29 -13.77 23.53
N ASN A 138 -12.25 -13.81 22.19
CA ASN A 138 -13.32 -14.31 21.33
C ASN A 138 -14.67 -13.62 21.58
N ASP A 139 -14.66 -12.28 21.70
CA ASP A 139 -15.86 -11.47 21.87
C ASP A 139 -16.82 -11.64 20.68
N ASP A 140 -18.13 -11.68 20.94
CA ASP A 140 -19.15 -11.89 19.89
C ASP A 140 -19.51 -10.59 19.16
N ILE A 141 -18.56 -10.09 18.37
CA ILE A 141 -18.73 -8.88 17.57
C ILE A 141 -19.83 -9.04 16.52
N GLN A 142 -20.01 -10.26 16.00
CA GLN A 142 -21.00 -10.50 14.94
C GLN A 142 -22.43 -10.28 15.45
N SER A 143 -22.75 -10.79 16.63
CA SER A 143 -24.08 -10.61 17.24
C SER A 143 -24.35 -9.13 17.54
N ALA A 144 -23.36 -8.43 18.10
CA ALA A 144 -23.48 -6.98 18.36
C ALA A 144 -23.67 -6.18 17.06
N ALA A 145 -22.95 -6.54 16.00
CA ALA A 145 -23.09 -5.89 14.70
C ALA A 145 -24.48 -6.09 14.10
N THR A 146 -24.99 -7.34 14.10
CA THR A 146 -26.32 -7.67 13.57
C THR A 146 -27.44 -6.97 14.36
N GLU A 147 -27.39 -7.00 15.70
CA GLU A 147 -28.36 -6.31 16.56
C GLU A 147 -28.43 -4.79 16.24
N LYS A 148 -27.27 -4.16 16.08
CA LYS A 148 -27.19 -2.72 15.84
C LYS A 148 -27.53 -2.33 14.40
N GLU A 149 -27.26 -3.20 13.44
CA GLU A 149 -27.71 -3.05 12.05
C GLU A 149 -29.25 -3.07 11.99
N ASP A 150 -29.90 -4.03 12.65
CA ASP A 150 -31.37 -4.10 12.75
C ASP A 150 -31.95 -2.88 13.48
N GLN A 151 -31.27 -2.39 14.53
CA GLN A 151 -31.73 -1.25 15.32
C GLN A 151 -31.68 0.07 14.53
N TYR A 152 -30.64 0.30 13.73
CA TYR A 152 -30.39 1.59 13.09
C TYR A 152 -30.69 1.62 11.60
N GLY A 153 -30.86 0.47 10.96
CA GLY A 153 -31.14 0.37 9.53
C GLY A 153 -29.95 0.78 8.62
N ILE A 154 -28.74 0.79 9.17
CA ILE A 154 -27.50 1.04 8.45
C ILE A 154 -26.54 -0.14 8.63
N PRO A 155 -25.66 -0.44 7.66
CA PRO A 155 -24.69 -1.51 7.80
C PRO A 155 -23.77 -1.30 9.01
N VAL A 156 -23.62 -2.34 9.85
CA VAL A 156 -22.65 -2.42 10.93
C VAL A 156 -21.72 -3.60 10.66
N VAL A 157 -20.50 -3.31 10.22
CA VAL A 157 -19.63 -4.26 9.56
C VAL A 157 -18.44 -4.65 10.44
N PRO A 158 -18.32 -5.94 10.85
CA PRO A 158 -17.17 -6.43 11.58
C PRO A 158 -15.96 -6.64 10.66
N VAL A 159 -14.79 -6.14 11.09
CA VAL A 159 -13.49 -6.34 10.45
C VAL A 159 -12.56 -7.03 11.44
N TYR A 160 -12.12 -8.25 11.12
CA TYR A 160 -11.34 -9.08 12.03
C TYR A 160 -9.83 -8.98 11.75
N ALA A 161 -9.15 -8.03 12.40
CA ALA A 161 -7.69 -7.86 12.34
C ALA A 161 -7.05 -8.37 13.64
N ALA A 162 -6.81 -9.69 13.68
CA ALA A 162 -6.32 -10.36 14.89
C ALA A 162 -4.87 -10.00 15.27
N GLY A 163 -4.10 -9.35 14.40
CA GLY A 163 -2.70 -8.98 14.64
C GLY A 163 -1.69 -10.13 14.61
N PHE A 164 -2.15 -11.38 14.45
CA PHE A 164 -1.33 -12.58 14.48
C PHE A 164 -1.17 -13.25 13.12
N ARG A 165 -1.99 -12.87 12.14
CA ARG A 165 -2.07 -13.59 10.87
C ARG A 165 -1.08 -13.08 9.84
N SER A 166 -0.76 -11.80 9.89
CA SER A 166 0.20 -11.17 8.99
C SER A 166 0.87 -9.97 9.66
N LYS A 167 2.17 -9.78 9.34
CA LYS A 167 2.96 -8.62 9.79
C LYS A 167 3.03 -7.54 8.70
N THR A 168 2.04 -7.47 7.81
CA THR A 168 2.03 -6.52 6.70
C THR A 168 0.75 -5.68 6.71
N ALA A 169 0.88 -4.38 6.46
CA ALA A 169 -0.27 -3.48 6.36
C ALA A 169 -1.23 -3.86 5.23
N VAL A 170 -0.70 -4.35 4.10
CA VAL A 170 -1.51 -4.76 2.94
C VAL A 170 -2.51 -5.87 3.26
N TYR A 171 -2.19 -6.74 4.21
CA TYR A 171 -3.16 -7.74 4.69
C TYR A 171 -4.36 -7.09 5.39
N GLY A 172 -4.14 -5.97 6.08
CA GLY A 172 -5.21 -5.17 6.68
C GLY A 172 -6.15 -4.57 5.64
N TYR A 173 -5.61 -4.13 4.50
CA TYR A 173 -6.45 -3.67 3.37
C TYR A 173 -7.32 -4.81 2.82
N ASP A 174 -6.75 -6.00 2.64
CA ASP A 174 -7.50 -7.18 2.19
C ASP A 174 -8.63 -7.54 3.17
N LEU A 175 -8.43 -7.38 4.49
CA LEU A 175 -9.46 -7.63 5.51
C LEU A 175 -10.64 -6.66 5.38
N VAL A 176 -10.36 -5.38 5.16
CA VAL A 176 -11.40 -4.35 4.97
C VAL A 176 -12.17 -4.59 3.67
N PHE A 177 -11.48 -4.81 2.56
CA PHE A 177 -12.14 -5.10 1.28
C PHE A 177 -12.94 -6.41 1.34
N HIS A 178 -12.44 -7.42 2.05
CA HIS A 178 -13.20 -8.65 2.30
C HIS A 178 -14.49 -8.39 3.09
N ALA A 179 -14.42 -7.56 4.13
CA ALA A 179 -15.61 -7.21 4.92
C ALA A 179 -16.62 -6.42 4.07
N LEU A 180 -16.16 -5.46 3.27
CA LEU A 180 -16.99 -4.73 2.32
C LEU A 180 -17.66 -5.68 1.31
N ALA A 181 -16.89 -6.57 0.68
CA ALA A 181 -17.40 -7.56 -0.28
C ALA A 181 -18.46 -8.48 0.34
N LYS A 182 -18.24 -8.90 1.59
CA LYS A 182 -19.15 -9.83 2.29
C LYS A 182 -20.45 -9.17 2.74
N TYR A 183 -20.39 -7.96 3.28
CA TYR A 183 -21.51 -7.36 3.98
C TYR A 183 -22.17 -6.20 3.23
N VAL A 184 -21.46 -5.48 2.36
CA VAL A 184 -21.91 -4.21 1.79
C VAL A 184 -22.09 -4.23 0.27
N LEU A 185 -21.13 -4.82 -0.44
CA LEU A 185 -21.07 -4.76 -1.90
C LEU A 185 -21.91 -5.86 -2.53
N LYS A 186 -23.16 -5.52 -2.86
CA LYS A 186 -24.09 -6.41 -3.56
C LYS A 186 -24.38 -5.81 -4.92
N LYS A 187 -24.29 -6.62 -5.98
CA LYS A 187 -24.63 -6.20 -7.34
C LYS A 187 -26.14 -6.00 -7.44
N ASP A 188 -26.54 -4.84 -7.90
CA ASP A 188 -27.92 -4.56 -8.26
C ASP A 188 -28.18 -5.18 -9.65
N PRO A 189 -29.15 -6.13 -9.79
CA PRO A 189 -29.46 -6.73 -11.08
C PRO A 189 -29.95 -5.73 -12.14
N ASP A 190 -30.58 -4.65 -11.69
CA ASP A 190 -31.17 -3.62 -12.56
C ASP A 190 -30.20 -2.47 -12.85
N ALA A 191 -29.01 -2.48 -12.28
CA ALA A 191 -28.02 -1.45 -12.49
C ALA A 191 -27.47 -1.48 -13.93
N LEU A 192 -27.42 -0.31 -14.54
CA LEU A 192 -26.87 -0.16 -15.89
C LEU A 192 -25.34 -0.34 -15.86
N PRO A 193 -24.75 -0.94 -16.92
CA PRO A 193 -23.30 -0.97 -17.09
C PRO A 193 -22.71 0.43 -17.04
N LEU A 194 -21.61 0.59 -16.33
CA LEU A 194 -20.85 1.84 -16.25
C LEU A 194 -19.72 1.80 -17.30
N PRO A 195 -19.81 2.60 -18.39
CA PRO A 195 -18.79 2.62 -19.43
C PRO A 195 -17.54 3.39 -18.94
N ALA A 196 -16.89 2.84 -17.94
CA ALA A 196 -15.73 3.42 -17.28
C ALA A 196 -14.81 2.33 -16.74
N VAL A 197 -13.56 2.69 -16.44
CA VAL A 197 -12.59 1.86 -15.72
C VAL A 197 -12.64 2.22 -14.23
N ASN A 198 -12.65 1.23 -13.35
CA ASN A 198 -12.38 1.48 -11.93
C ASN A 198 -10.92 1.91 -11.76
N LEU A 199 -10.69 3.14 -11.34
CA LEU A 199 -9.38 3.63 -10.93
C LEU A 199 -9.19 3.33 -9.45
N ILE A 200 -8.39 2.32 -9.12
CA ILE A 200 -8.23 1.87 -7.74
C ILE A 200 -6.87 2.33 -7.20
N GLY A 201 -6.90 2.98 -6.05
CA GLY A 201 -5.72 3.36 -5.29
C GLY A 201 -6.06 3.41 -3.81
N THR A 202 -5.11 3.10 -2.95
CA THR A 202 -5.37 2.97 -1.52
C THR A 202 -4.71 4.05 -0.67
N ALA A 203 -4.47 3.75 0.57
CA ALA A 203 -4.09 4.68 1.61
C ALA A 203 -2.84 5.50 1.27
N GLY A 204 -2.95 6.82 1.26
CA GLY A 204 -1.83 7.74 1.08
C GLY A 204 -1.42 8.00 -0.37
N THR A 205 -2.08 7.39 -1.34
CA THR A 205 -1.77 7.59 -2.75
C THR A 205 -2.19 8.99 -3.20
N LYS A 206 -1.23 9.80 -3.61
CA LYS A 206 -1.50 11.04 -4.34
C LYS A 206 -1.84 10.66 -5.78
N THR A 207 -2.88 11.23 -6.35
CA THR A 207 -3.42 10.80 -7.64
C THR A 207 -3.77 11.95 -8.56
N SER A 208 -3.36 13.16 -8.21
CA SER A 208 -3.74 14.36 -8.95
C SER A 208 -3.22 14.39 -10.39
N HIS A 209 -2.01 13.87 -10.61
CA HIS A 209 -1.44 13.84 -11.96
C HIS A 209 -2.07 12.75 -12.82
N ILE A 210 -2.22 11.52 -12.30
CA ILE A 210 -2.83 10.44 -13.09
C ILE A 210 -4.32 10.72 -13.40
N ILE A 211 -5.03 11.39 -12.52
CA ILE A 211 -6.40 11.87 -12.78
C ILE A 211 -6.40 12.88 -13.92
N ARG A 212 -5.47 13.85 -13.90
CA ARG A 212 -5.32 14.81 -15.01
C ARG A 212 -4.98 14.13 -16.31
N ASP A 213 -4.13 13.10 -16.29
CA ASP A 213 -3.78 12.32 -17.48
C ASP A 213 -4.98 11.55 -18.04
N LEU A 214 -5.82 10.96 -17.19
CA LEU A 214 -7.06 10.28 -17.58
C LEU A 214 -8.06 11.28 -18.21
N ASP A 215 -8.27 12.43 -17.56
CA ASP A 215 -9.16 13.49 -18.04
C ASP A 215 -8.67 14.03 -19.40
N GLY A 216 -7.38 14.31 -19.53
CA GLY A 216 -6.76 14.79 -20.77
C GLY A 216 -6.84 13.78 -21.92
N ALA A 217 -6.67 12.50 -21.60
CA ALA A 217 -6.82 11.40 -22.56
C ALA A 217 -8.28 11.07 -22.89
N GLY A 218 -9.26 11.68 -22.21
CA GLY A 218 -10.69 11.40 -22.39
C GLY A 218 -11.11 10.00 -21.95
N ILE A 219 -10.44 9.43 -20.96
CA ILE A 219 -10.74 8.11 -20.42
C ILE A 219 -11.70 8.25 -19.24
N SER A 220 -12.89 7.67 -19.36
CA SER A 220 -13.88 7.65 -18.28
C SER A 220 -13.49 6.68 -17.18
N TYR A 221 -13.59 7.12 -15.92
CA TYR A 221 -13.23 6.29 -14.78
C TYR A 221 -14.19 6.46 -13.59
N ASN A 222 -14.35 5.40 -12.80
CA ASN A 222 -14.95 5.43 -11.49
C ASN A 222 -13.82 5.57 -10.46
N ASN A 223 -13.78 6.70 -9.77
CA ASN A 223 -12.66 7.01 -8.87
C ASN A 223 -12.77 6.29 -7.52
N LEU A 224 -11.91 5.30 -7.34
CA LEU A 224 -11.70 4.54 -6.10
C LEU A 224 -10.29 4.80 -5.55
N SER A 225 -9.71 5.96 -5.82
CA SER A 225 -8.40 6.36 -5.32
C SER A 225 -8.53 7.43 -4.21
N GLY A 226 -7.65 7.39 -3.25
CA GLY A 226 -7.62 8.36 -2.15
C GLY A 226 -8.77 8.16 -1.17
N SER A 227 -9.81 8.98 -1.23
CA SER A 227 -10.99 8.89 -0.35
C SER A 227 -12.10 8.08 -1.02
N LEU A 228 -12.52 6.99 -0.39
CA LEU A 228 -13.53 6.06 -0.89
C LEU A 228 -14.94 6.49 -0.47
N SER A 229 -15.93 6.30 -1.33
CA SER A 229 -17.34 6.37 -0.94
C SER A 229 -18.04 5.02 -1.16
N ILE A 230 -19.01 4.70 -0.32
CA ILE A 230 -19.80 3.47 -0.49
C ILE A 230 -20.52 3.45 -1.84
N ALA A 231 -20.99 4.61 -2.31
CA ALA A 231 -21.61 4.73 -3.63
C ALA A 231 -20.65 4.38 -4.76
N ALA A 232 -19.43 4.93 -4.77
CA ALA A 232 -18.42 4.61 -5.78
C ALA A 232 -17.99 3.14 -5.73
N LEU A 233 -17.85 2.55 -4.51
CA LEU A 233 -17.58 1.13 -4.33
C LEU A 233 -18.72 0.26 -4.90
N LYS A 234 -19.99 0.62 -4.71
CA LYS A 234 -21.12 -0.09 -5.33
C LYS A 234 -21.13 0.07 -6.86
N GLN A 235 -20.81 1.26 -7.37
CA GLN A 235 -20.70 1.50 -8.82
C GLN A 235 -19.59 0.66 -9.47
N SER A 236 -18.53 0.31 -8.71
CA SER A 236 -17.43 -0.51 -9.24
C SER A 236 -17.89 -1.87 -9.77
N LEU A 237 -19.00 -2.39 -9.27
CA LEU A 237 -19.60 -3.67 -9.69
C LEU A 237 -20.17 -3.65 -11.11
N ASN A 238 -20.28 -2.48 -11.74
CA ASN A 238 -20.87 -2.27 -13.07
C ASN A 238 -19.87 -1.74 -14.09
N ALA A 239 -18.61 -1.50 -13.70
CA ALA A 239 -17.56 -1.02 -14.58
C ALA A 239 -17.11 -2.09 -15.59
N PHE A 240 -16.47 -1.68 -16.68
CA PHE A 240 -15.99 -2.61 -17.71
C PHE A 240 -14.69 -3.30 -17.32
N ALA A 241 -13.83 -2.61 -16.59
CA ALA A 241 -12.55 -3.14 -16.13
C ALA A 241 -12.11 -2.42 -14.85
N SER A 242 -11.03 -2.90 -14.26
CA SER A 242 -10.37 -2.26 -13.13
C SER A 242 -8.87 -2.09 -13.43
N ILE A 243 -8.32 -0.94 -13.06
CA ILE A 243 -6.88 -0.69 -13.10
C ILE A 243 -6.45 -0.08 -11.77
N ALA A 244 -5.34 -0.56 -11.23
CA ALA A 244 -4.80 -0.05 -9.98
C ALA A 244 -3.62 0.88 -10.22
N ILE A 245 -3.48 1.87 -9.35
CA ILE A 245 -2.28 2.71 -9.25
C ILE A 245 -1.21 1.94 -8.47
N ASP A 246 -1.62 1.28 -7.39
CA ASP A 246 -0.84 0.32 -6.63
C ASP A 246 -1.69 -0.96 -6.48
N LYS A 247 -1.36 -1.99 -7.27
CA LYS A 247 -2.14 -3.22 -7.28
C LYS A 247 -1.93 -4.07 -6.04
N ASP A 248 -0.79 -3.93 -5.37
CA ASP A 248 -0.50 -4.67 -4.17
C ASP A 248 -1.44 -4.29 -3.02
N ASP A 249 -1.65 -3.01 -2.83
CA ASP A 249 -2.62 -2.49 -1.85
C ASP A 249 -4.08 -2.85 -2.17
N SER A 250 -4.40 -3.11 -3.42
CA SER A 250 -5.77 -3.27 -3.93
C SER A 250 -6.11 -4.69 -4.35
N ARG A 251 -5.19 -5.63 -4.19
CA ARG A 251 -5.24 -6.97 -4.80
C ARG A 251 -6.52 -7.73 -4.48
N PHE A 252 -6.96 -7.75 -3.22
CA PHE A 252 -8.20 -8.45 -2.86
C PHE A 252 -9.40 -7.89 -3.64
N LEU A 253 -9.51 -6.57 -3.74
CA LEU A 253 -10.62 -5.93 -4.45
C LEU A 253 -10.57 -6.25 -5.94
N LEU A 254 -9.39 -6.21 -6.57
CA LEU A 254 -9.18 -6.55 -7.98
C LEU A 254 -9.57 -8.00 -8.27
N GLU A 255 -9.00 -8.97 -7.53
CA GLU A 255 -9.31 -10.40 -7.67
C GLU A 255 -10.80 -10.68 -7.42
N TRP A 256 -11.41 -10.02 -6.42
CA TRP A 256 -12.84 -10.21 -6.13
C TRP A 256 -13.75 -9.65 -7.23
N LEU A 257 -13.46 -8.47 -7.76
CA LEU A 257 -14.21 -7.89 -8.88
C LEU A 257 -14.14 -8.79 -10.12
N GLU A 258 -12.99 -9.40 -10.38
CA GLU A 258 -12.81 -10.31 -11.52
C GLU A 258 -13.50 -11.66 -11.28
N GLU A 259 -13.21 -12.35 -10.17
CA GLU A 259 -13.72 -13.70 -9.91
C GLU A 259 -15.24 -13.74 -9.64
N ALA A 260 -15.77 -12.73 -8.92
CA ALA A 260 -17.17 -12.72 -8.53
C ALA A 260 -18.08 -11.97 -9.52
N HIS A 261 -17.56 -10.99 -10.26
CA HIS A 261 -18.34 -10.10 -11.10
C HIS A 261 -17.91 -10.05 -12.56
N GLY A 262 -16.80 -10.74 -12.93
CA GLY A 262 -16.28 -10.76 -14.30
C GLY A 262 -15.68 -9.44 -14.77
N ILE A 263 -15.32 -8.56 -13.85
CA ILE A 263 -14.73 -7.27 -14.15
C ILE A 263 -13.22 -7.45 -14.22
N VAL A 264 -12.71 -7.59 -15.44
CA VAL A 264 -11.28 -7.87 -15.70
C VAL A 264 -10.41 -6.81 -15.07
N HIS A 265 -9.36 -7.22 -14.37
CA HIS A 265 -8.34 -6.29 -13.93
C HIS A 265 -7.15 -6.25 -14.89
N LEU A 266 -6.63 -5.03 -15.10
CA LEU A 266 -5.54 -4.78 -16.03
C LEU A 266 -4.21 -4.92 -15.29
N GLU A 267 -3.41 -5.91 -15.70
CA GLU A 267 -2.12 -6.25 -15.11
C GLU A 267 -1.02 -5.28 -15.58
N GLU A 268 -1.06 -4.03 -15.09
CA GLU A 268 -0.03 -3.04 -15.36
C GLU A 268 0.73 -2.68 -14.10
N THR A 269 1.98 -2.23 -14.29
CA THR A 269 2.80 -1.67 -13.21
C THR A 269 2.33 -0.27 -12.85
N ALA A 270 2.71 0.22 -11.66
CA ALA A 270 2.40 1.58 -11.25
C ALA A 270 2.79 2.60 -12.34
N PRO A 271 1.94 3.61 -12.63
CA PRO A 271 2.18 4.60 -13.69
C PRO A 271 3.25 5.62 -13.26
N ILE A 272 4.49 5.17 -13.16
CA ILE A 272 5.66 5.98 -12.77
C ILE A 272 6.64 6.04 -13.93
N GLY A 273 7.24 7.21 -14.17
CA GLY A 273 8.11 7.47 -15.30
C GLY A 273 7.35 7.64 -16.62
N LEU A 274 8.08 7.87 -17.70
CA LEU A 274 7.49 8.07 -19.02
C LEU A 274 6.89 6.78 -19.57
N ALA A 275 7.67 5.72 -19.61
CA ALA A 275 7.25 4.44 -20.16
C ALA A 275 6.16 3.76 -19.32
N GLY A 276 6.28 3.82 -17.99
CA GLY A 276 5.27 3.28 -17.07
C GLY A 276 3.91 3.96 -17.24
N THR A 277 3.90 5.29 -17.29
CA THR A 277 2.67 6.07 -17.48
C THR A 277 2.02 5.81 -18.83
N GLU A 278 2.81 5.78 -19.92
CA GLU A 278 2.31 5.47 -21.26
C GLU A 278 1.65 4.09 -21.32
N ARG A 279 2.33 3.03 -20.85
CA ARG A 279 1.78 1.66 -20.83
C ARG A 279 0.46 1.60 -20.07
N TRP A 280 0.43 2.23 -18.90
CA TRP A 280 -0.73 2.25 -18.02
C TRP A 280 -1.94 2.95 -18.64
N LEU A 281 -1.75 4.14 -19.25
CA LEU A 281 -2.82 4.87 -19.94
C LEU A 281 -3.34 4.11 -21.16
N LEU A 282 -2.45 3.49 -21.95
CA LEU A 282 -2.85 2.66 -23.10
C LEU A 282 -3.65 1.43 -22.67
N ALA A 283 -3.30 0.81 -21.55
CA ALA A 283 -4.08 -0.30 -21.01
C ALA A 283 -5.48 0.16 -20.55
N ALA A 284 -5.55 1.26 -19.79
CA ALA A 284 -6.82 1.84 -19.35
C ALA A 284 -7.74 2.16 -20.55
N ALA A 285 -7.19 2.78 -21.61
CA ALA A 285 -7.94 3.14 -22.81
C ALA A 285 -8.51 1.93 -23.57
N ARG A 286 -7.72 0.83 -23.70
CA ARG A 286 -8.19 -0.38 -24.41
C ARG A 286 -9.43 -1.01 -23.79
N SER A 287 -9.60 -0.85 -22.48
CA SER A 287 -10.65 -1.54 -21.73
C SER A 287 -11.83 -0.66 -21.39
N ALA A 288 -11.67 0.66 -21.48
CA ALA A 288 -12.75 1.58 -21.06
C ALA A 288 -13.98 1.57 -21.96
N GLY A 289 -13.91 1.01 -23.18
CA GLY A 289 -15.05 0.99 -24.12
C GLY A 289 -15.70 2.36 -24.40
N ALA A 290 -15.29 3.37 -23.67
CA ALA A 290 -15.78 4.74 -23.58
C ALA A 290 -14.63 5.74 -23.60
N ALA A 291 -13.43 5.30 -23.94
CA ALA A 291 -12.37 6.23 -24.23
C ALA A 291 -12.75 7.05 -25.47
N GLY A 292 -12.34 8.29 -25.48
CA GLY A 292 -12.18 9.03 -26.74
C GLY A 292 -11.49 8.14 -27.77
N SER A 293 -11.49 8.50 -29.04
CA SER A 293 -10.88 7.65 -30.07
C SER A 293 -9.47 7.24 -29.64
N ALA A 294 -9.04 6.03 -30.00
CA ALA A 294 -7.66 5.58 -29.72
C ALA A 294 -6.61 6.58 -30.23
N GLU A 295 -6.97 7.38 -31.21
CA GLU A 295 -6.18 8.48 -31.76
C GLU A 295 -6.06 9.65 -30.76
N GLN A 296 -7.15 10.01 -30.10
CA GLN A 296 -7.15 11.06 -29.06
C GLN A 296 -6.24 10.68 -27.87
N VAL A 297 -6.34 9.44 -27.39
CA VAL A 297 -5.49 8.97 -26.29
C VAL A 297 -4.02 9.01 -26.68
N ARG A 298 -3.68 8.56 -27.88
CA ARG A 298 -2.30 8.60 -28.39
C ARG A 298 -1.79 10.03 -28.55
N ALA A 299 -2.61 10.92 -29.13
CA ALA A 299 -2.25 12.33 -29.29
C ALA A 299 -1.96 13.00 -27.94
N TYR A 300 -2.80 12.73 -26.93
CA TYR A 300 -2.56 13.22 -25.57
C TYR A 300 -1.23 12.68 -25.00
N ILE A 301 -1.00 11.38 -25.12
CA ILE A 301 0.24 10.75 -24.60
C ILE A 301 1.47 11.36 -25.25
N GLU A 302 1.49 11.55 -26.56
CA GLU A 302 2.61 12.16 -27.28
C GLU A 302 2.87 13.59 -26.82
N GLU A 303 1.81 14.40 -26.68
CA GLU A 303 1.91 15.79 -26.20
C GLU A 303 2.43 15.86 -24.75
N ALA A 304 1.81 15.10 -23.85
CA ALA A 304 2.19 15.08 -22.43
C ALA A 304 3.62 14.56 -22.21
N LYS A 305 3.99 13.51 -22.96
CA LYS A 305 5.34 12.94 -22.95
C LYS A 305 6.39 13.93 -23.48
N ALA A 306 6.09 14.62 -24.59
CA ALA A 306 6.99 15.64 -25.16
C ALA A 306 7.22 16.77 -24.16
N ALA A 307 6.16 17.23 -23.47
CA ALA A 307 6.26 18.24 -22.43
C ALA A 307 7.14 17.76 -21.25
N ALA A 308 6.98 16.49 -20.81
CA ALA A 308 7.77 15.93 -19.73
C ALA A 308 9.24 15.69 -20.11
N VAL A 309 9.52 15.28 -21.36
CA VAL A 309 10.89 15.01 -21.84
C VAL A 309 11.75 16.29 -21.90
N THR A 310 11.15 17.44 -22.22
CA THR A 310 11.88 18.71 -22.34
C THR A 310 12.69 19.03 -21.08
N ASP A 311 12.22 18.67 -19.92
CA ASP A 311 12.90 18.91 -18.63
C ASP A 311 13.90 17.79 -18.27
N LEU A 312 13.76 16.57 -18.82
CA LEU A 312 14.55 15.42 -18.40
C LEU A 312 16.03 15.47 -18.81
N GLU A 313 16.37 16.19 -19.88
CA GLU A 313 17.78 16.36 -20.30
C GLU A 313 18.64 17.02 -19.21
N TRP A 314 18.01 17.88 -18.38
CA TRP A 314 18.66 18.54 -17.26
C TRP A 314 18.71 17.71 -15.97
N HIS A 315 17.96 16.61 -15.95
CA HIS A 315 17.73 15.80 -14.76
C HIS A 315 18.28 14.38 -14.91
N ARG A 316 19.51 14.26 -15.45
CA ARG A 316 20.21 12.97 -15.59
C ARG A 316 20.86 12.56 -14.28
N LEU A 317 20.86 11.26 -13.99
CA LEU A 317 21.54 10.63 -12.85
C LEU A 317 22.95 10.12 -13.21
N ASP A 318 23.34 10.15 -14.48
CA ASP A 318 24.72 9.94 -14.99
C ASP A 318 25.43 8.70 -14.41
N GLY A 319 24.72 7.60 -14.30
CA GLY A 319 25.25 6.33 -13.80
C GLY A 319 25.33 6.22 -12.28
N ALA A 320 24.77 7.19 -11.55
CA ALA A 320 24.72 7.15 -10.08
C ALA A 320 24.07 5.84 -9.57
N SER A 321 24.65 5.26 -8.52
CA SER A 321 24.12 4.08 -7.86
C SER A 321 23.01 4.46 -6.89
N VAL A 322 21.84 3.84 -7.02
CA VAL A 322 20.63 4.23 -6.29
C VAL A 322 20.12 3.10 -5.39
N PHE A 323 19.82 3.45 -4.14
CA PHE A 323 19.12 2.60 -3.17
C PHE A 323 17.68 3.09 -3.06
N ILE A 324 16.70 2.23 -3.38
CA ILE A 324 15.27 2.56 -3.37
C ILE A 324 14.60 1.82 -2.21
N ASP A 325 13.95 2.57 -1.31
CA ASP A 325 13.28 2.06 -0.10
C ASP A 325 11.81 2.47 -0.10
N LEU A 326 11.00 1.70 -0.80
CA LEU A 326 9.57 1.98 -1.05
C LEU A 326 8.75 0.67 -1.01
N PRO A 327 7.41 0.75 -0.86
CA PRO A 327 6.53 -0.39 -1.09
C PRO A 327 6.77 -1.02 -2.47
N PRO A 328 6.52 -2.34 -2.65
CA PRO A 328 6.96 -3.09 -3.82
C PRO A 328 6.60 -2.46 -5.17
N GLU A 329 5.33 -2.14 -5.41
CA GLU A 329 4.89 -1.60 -6.70
C GLU A 329 5.52 -0.22 -7.00
N GLN A 330 5.63 0.64 -5.98
CA GLN A 330 6.32 1.92 -6.14
C GLN A 330 7.82 1.74 -6.35
N ALA A 331 8.45 0.80 -5.62
CA ALA A 331 9.88 0.54 -5.77
C ALA A 331 10.23 0.11 -7.19
N PHE A 332 9.45 -0.80 -7.79
CA PHE A 332 9.66 -1.24 -9.16
C PHE A 332 9.43 -0.10 -10.18
N GLY A 333 8.37 0.70 -10.02
CA GLY A 333 8.10 1.83 -10.90
C GLY A 333 9.18 2.92 -10.81
N VAL A 334 9.61 3.27 -9.60
CA VAL A 334 10.70 4.24 -9.39
C VAL A 334 12.04 3.69 -9.90
N ALA A 335 12.27 2.37 -9.79
CA ALA A 335 13.48 1.74 -10.32
C ALA A 335 13.54 1.84 -11.86
N GLU A 336 12.43 1.61 -12.57
CA GLU A 336 12.37 1.83 -14.01
C GLU A 336 12.66 3.31 -14.36
N PHE A 337 12.07 4.23 -13.62
CA PHE A 337 12.31 5.67 -13.84
C PHE A 337 13.76 6.08 -13.56
N VAL A 338 14.40 5.50 -12.55
CA VAL A 338 15.84 5.70 -12.29
C VAL A 338 16.68 5.28 -13.51
N GLU A 339 16.35 4.14 -14.14
CA GLU A 339 17.04 3.72 -15.37
C GLU A 339 16.73 4.65 -16.56
N GLU A 340 15.50 5.16 -16.72
CA GLU A 340 15.16 6.19 -17.70
C GLU A 340 16.03 7.45 -17.55
N LEU A 341 16.34 7.85 -16.32
CA LEU A 341 17.25 8.96 -16.01
C LEU A 341 18.75 8.61 -16.15
N GLY A 342 19.08 7.36 -16.52
CA GLY A 342 20.45 6.89 -16.66
C GLY A 342 21.15 6.55 -15.34
N GLY A 343 20.40 6.34 -14.25
CA GLY A 343 20.92 5.82 -12.99
C GLY A 343 21.06 4.30 -13.00
N LYS A 344 21.66 3.74 -11.94
CA LYS A 344 21.83 2.31 -11.71
C LYS A 344 21.14 1.88 -10.43
N VAL A 345 20.23 0.94 -10.50
CA VAL A 345 19.55 0.39 -9.32
C VAL A 345 20.50 -0.56 -8.60
N ALA A 346 21.09 -0.10 -7.50
CA ALA A 346 22.00 -0.90 -6.69
C ALA A 346 21.25 -1.80 -5.70
N ALA A 347 20.15 -1.30 -5.13
CA ALA A 347 19.35 -2.05 -4.19
C ALA A 347 17.88 -1.62 -4.15
N LEU A 348 17.01 -2.58 -3.85
CA LEU A 348 15.60 -2.40 -3.53
C LEU A 348 15.35 -2.82 -2.07
N SER A 349 14.83 -1.92 -1.26
CA SER A 349 14.33 -2.23 0.08
C SER A 349 12.81 -2.19 0.05
N LEU A 350 12.20 -3.36 0.25
CA LEU A 350 10.76 -3.56 0.14
C LEU A 350 10.14 -3.73 1.53
N THR A 351 8.88 -3.39 1.68
CA THR A 351 8.14 -3.62 2.93
C THR A 351 7.85 -5.10 3.15
N HIS A 352 7.56 -5.82 2.07
CA HIS A 352 7.28 -7.26 2.04
C HIS A 352 7.45 -7.78 0.61
N ALA A 353 7.40 -9.11 0.44
CA ALA A 353 7.25 -9.73 -0.88
C ALA A 353 6.50 -11.05 -0.77
N ASP A 354 5.69 -11.37 -1.78
CA ASP A 354 4.99 -12.65 -1.94
C ASP A 354 5.08 -13.14 -3.39
N SER A 355 4.43 -14.25 -3.69
CA SER A 355 4.49 -14.89 -5.01
C SER A 355 4.06 -14.00 -6.20
N SER A 356 3.27 -12.95 -5.97
CA SER A 356 2.86 -12.03 -7.03
C SER A 356 3.98 -11.13 -7.55
N HIS A 357 5.04 -10.95 -6.75
CA HIS A 357 6.19 -10.14 -7.13
C HIS A 357 7.24 -10.91 -7.95
N VAL A 358 7.08 -12.24 -8.10
CA VAL A 358 8.07 -13.11 -8.77
C VAL A 358 8.39 -12.65 -10.18
N VAL A 359 7.37 -12.32 -10.98
CA VAL A 359 7.57 -11.88 -12.37
C VAL A 359 8.46 -10.65 -12.43
N ARG A 360 8.19 -9.65 -11.60
CA ARG A 360 8.97 -8.40 -11.53
C ARG A 360 10.40 -8.64 -11.02
N LEU A 361 10.55 -9.49 -10.02
CA LEU A 361 11.87 -9.86 -9.51
C LEU A 361 12.71 -10.60 -10.57
N ARG A 362 12.10 -11.48 -11.37
CA ARG A 362 12.77 -12.14 -12.51
C ARG A 362 13.18 -11.16 -13.59
N GLU A 363 12.35 -10.19 -13.94
CA GLU A 363 12.70 -9.12 -14.86
C GLU A 363 13.94 -8.35 -14.37
N TRP A 364 13.97 -7.96 -13.11
CA TRP A 364 15.10 -7.26 -12.50
C TRP A 364 16.34 -8.14 -12.38
N ALA A 365 16.17 -9.43 -12.09
CA ALA A 365 17.27 -10.39 -12.11
C ALA A 365 17.92 -10.51 -13.49
N GLY A 366 17.14 -10.46 -14.56
CA GLY A 366 17.62 -10.47 -15.93
C GLY A 366 18.29 -9.16 -16.40
N ARG A 367 18.04 -8.03 -15.72
CA ARG A 367 18.63 -6.71 -16.06
C ARG A 367 19.92 -6.47 -15.26
N SER A 368 19.80 -6.03 -14.04
CA SER A 368 20.90 -5.58 -13.17
C SER A 368 21.07 -6.42 -11.92
N ASN A 369 20.12 -7.32 -11.65
CA ASN A 369 20.07 -8.19 -10.46
C ASN A 369 20.41 -7.45 -9.16
N PRO A 370 19.68 -6.36 -8.81
CA PRO A 370 20.00 -5.54 -7.65
C PRO A 370 19.88 -6.34 -6.35
N GLN A 371 20.58 -5.88 -5.31
CA GLN A 371 20.36 -6.39 -3.96
C GLN A 371 18.93 -6.11 -3.52
N VAL A 372 18.28 -7.07 -2.88
CA VAL A 372 16.93 -6.91 -2.35
C VAL A 372 16.92 -7.17 -0.84
N PHE A 373 16.33 -6.23 -0.15
CA PHE A 373 16.10 -6.27 1.29
C PHE A 373 14.61 -6.25 1.56
N ILE A 374 14.13 -7.03 2.52
CA ILE A 374 12.80 -6.85 3.08
C ILE A 374 13.01 -6.37 4.52
N GLN A 375 12.80 -5.07 4.74
CA GLN A 375 13.25 -4.35 5.95
C GLN A 375 12.16 -3.43 6.51
N GLN A 376 10.90 -3.85 6.45
CA GLN A 376 9.82 -3.01 6.97
C GLN A 376 10.10 -2.54 8.40
N GLY A 377 10.16 -1.22 8.63
CA GLY A 377 10.30 -0.62 9.95
C GLY A 377 11.58 -0.99 10.69
N GLN A 378 12.70 -1.31 9.98
CA GLN A 378 13.95 -1.75 10.60
C GLN A 378 15.12 -0.77 10.37
N PRO A 379 15.23 0.34 11.13
CA PRO A 379 16.28 1.36 10.95
C PRO A 379 17.69 0.79 11.01
N PHE A 380 17.94 -0.15 11.92
CA PHE A 380 19.26 -0.80 12.05
C PHE A 380 19.68 -1.50 10.75
N GLU A 381 18.77 -2.27 10.13
CA GLU A 381 19.06 -3.01 8.89
C GLU A 381 19.34 -2.03 7.75
N LYS A 382 18.56 -0.96 7.64
CA LYS A 382 18.72 0.09 6.62
C LYS A 382 20.05 0.80 6.76
N ILE A 383 20.40 1.28 7.95
CA ILE A 383 21.67 1.97 8.21
C ILE A 383 22.85 1.03 7.93
N ASN A 384 22.77 -0.25 8.33
CA ASN A 384 23.82 -1.23 8.07
C ASN A 384 23.97 -1.49 6.56
N ALA A 385 22.86 -1.67 5.83
CA ALA A 385 22.86 -1.86 4.38
C ALA A 385 23.47 -0.64 3.65
N LEU A 386 23.03 0.56 4.00
CA LEU A 386 23.53 1.82 3.43
C LEU A 386 25.02 2.01 3.68
N GLY A 387 25.51 1.70 4.91
CA GLY A 387 26.92 1.81 5.24
C GLY A 387 27.81 0.84 4.46
N LYS A 388 27.28 -0.31 4.01
CA LYS A 388 28.01 -1.30 3.21
C LYS A 388 27.95 -1.07 1.73
N LEU A 389 26.78 -0.71 1.20
CA LEU A 389 26.57 -0.48 -0.22
C LEU A 389 27.06 0.88 -0.68
N LYS A 390 26.99 1.90 0.19
CA LYS A 390 27.38 3.29 -0.07
C LYS A 390 26.84 3.81 -1.42
N PRO A 391 25.52 3.77 -1.63
CA PRO A 391 24.93 4.29 -2.86
C PRO A 391 25.16 5.80 -2.95
N ASP A 392 25.16 6.34 -4.18
CA ASP A 392 25.25 7.78 -4.43
C ASP A 392 23.96 8.49 -4.01
N LEU A 393 22.80 7.83 -4.19
CA LEU A 393 21.49 8.39 -3.89
C LEU A 393 20.61 7.34 -3.18
N TYR A 394 19.93 7.78 -2.13
CA TYR A 394 18.83 7.07 -1.46
C TYR A 394 17.51 7.71 -1.84
N ILE A 395 16.52 6.88 -2.21
CA ILE A 395 15.14 7.28 -2.48
C ILE A 395 14.23 6.54 -1.49
N GLY A 396 13.47 7.28 -0.68
CA GLY A 396 12.57 6.66 0.30
C GLY A 396 11.58 7.65 0.90
N ARG A 397 11.00 7.30 2.04
CA ARG A 397 9.98 8.11 2.71
C ARG A 397 10.44 8.55 4.10
N GLY A 398 9.90 9.70 4.55
CA GLY A 398 9.92 10.19 5.92
C GLY A 398 11.27 10.09 6.62
N GLU A 399 11.28 9.49 7.79
CA GLU A 399 12.46 9.35 8.64
C GLU A 399 13.59 8.54 8.00
N ALA A 400 13.27 7.60 7.12
CA ALA A 400 14.27 6.76 6.48
C ALA A 400 15.23 7.57 5.59
N ALA A 401 14.74 8.62 4.94
CA ALA A 401 15.59 9.57 4.20
C ALA A 401 16.53 10.35 5.14
N VAL A 402 16.08 10.67 6.36
CA VAL A 402 16.94 11.33 7.37
C VAL A 402 18.04 10.38 7.84
N TRP A 403 17.76 9.09 8.03
CA TRP A 403 18.80 8.11 8.40
C TRP A 403 19.84 7.92 7.29
N ALA A 404 19.42 7.91 6.02
CA ALA A 404 20.34 7.88 4.90
C ALA A 404 21.24 9.12 4.86
N ALA A 405 20.65 10.31 5.07
CA ALA A 405 21.41 11.57 5.14
C ALA A 405 22.41 11.56 6.31
N ARG A 406 22.05 11.00 7.49
CA ARG A 406 22.96 10.81 8.61
C ARG A 406 24.10 9.84 8.30
N ALA A 407 23.87 8.86 7.42
CA ALA A 407 24.91 7.97 6.92
C ALA A 407 25.82 8.63 5.85
N GLY A 408 25.61 9.90 5.54
CA GLY A 408 26.39 10.67 4.56
C GLY A 408 25.98 10.47 3.12
N ILE A 409 24.80 9.86 2.87
CA ILE A 409 24.27 9.54 1.55
C ILE A 409 23.29 10.63 1.13
N ALA A 410 23.37 11.08 -0.13
CA ALA A 410 22.35 11.97 -0.69
C ALA A 410 20.97 11.30 -0.60
N ALA A 411 19.96 11.99 -0.09
CA ALA A 411 18.66 11.41 0.18
C ALA A 411 17.51 12.24 -0.39
N ALA A 412 16.61 11.58 -1.10
CA ALA A 412 15.38 12.13 -1.62
C ALA A 412 14.17 11.51 -0.89
N ALA A 413 13.36 12.36 -0.24
CA ALA A 413 12.11 11.95 0.39
C ALA A 413 10.94 12.19 -0.57
N VAL A 414 10.26 11.12 -0.98
CA VAL A 414 9.18 11.18 -1.99
C VAL A 414 7.79 11.47 -1.40
N ASP A 415 7.66 11.65 -0.09
CA ASP A 415 6.36 11.91 0.55
C ASP A 415 5.72 13.23 0.10
N SER A 416 6.52 14.20 -0.31
CA SER A 416 6.04 15.53 -0.70
C SER A 416 5.54 15.61 -2.13
N VAL A 417 5.89 14.63 -3.00
CA VAL A 417 5.59 14.65 -4.43
C VAL A 417 4.52 13.63 -4.80
N ASP A 418 3.78 13.90 -5.87
CA ASP A 418 2.94 12.92 -6.56
C ASP A 418 3.78 12.26 -7.66
N VAL A 419 4.19 11.02 -7.43
CA VAL A 419 5.12 10.29 -8.31
C VAL A 419 4.47 9.71 -9.56
N TYR A 420 3.14 9.76 -9.65
CA TYR A 420 2.38 9.09 -10.69
C TYR A 420 2.09 10.01 -11.88
N GLY A 421 1.91 9.40 -13.06
CA GLY A 421 1.58 10.13 -14.28
C GLY A 421 2.72 10.97 -14.86
N PHE A 422 2.46 11.67 -15.96
CA PHE A 422 3.46 12.53 -16.60
C PHE A 422 3.84 13.74 -15.73
N GLY A 423 2.90 14.26 -14.94
CA GLY A 423 3.23 15.30 -13.94
C GLY A 423 4.15 14.80 -12.85
N GLY A 424 4.07 13.51 -12.49
CA GLY A 424 4.99 12.88 -11.54
C GLY A 424 6.43 12.87 -12.03
N VAL A 425 6.65 12.71 -13.33
CA VAL A 425 8.00 12.82 -13.95
C VAL A 425 8.60 14.20 -13.68
N GLN A 426 7.80 15.26 -13.84
CA GLN A 426 8.23 16.64 -13.67
C GLN A 426 8.52 17.02 -12.20
N GLU A 427 7.91 16.34 -11.25
CA GLU A 427 8.18 16.53 -9.81
C GLU A 427 9.33 15.66 -9.31
N LEU A 428 9.39 14.38 -9.73
CA LEU A 428 10.33 13.42 -9.21
C LEU A 428 11.76 13.63 -9.76
N ALA A 429 11.94 13.89 -11.06
CA ALA A 429 13.25 14.05 -11.67
C ALA A 429 14.06 15.22 -11.06
N PRO A 430 13.49 16.44 -10.88
CA PRO A 430 14.18 17.53 -10.17
C PRO A 430 14.49 17.20 -8.71
N LEU A 431 13.58 16.50 -8.01
CA LEU A 431 13.81 16.09 -6.62
C LEU A 431 15.05 15.20 -6.50
N LEU A 432 15.17 14.18 -7.37
CA LEU A 432 16.28 13.23 -7.36
C LEU A 432 17.61 13.91 -7.69
N THR A 433 17.64 14.70 -8.76
CA THR A 433 18.87 15.39 -9.18
C THR A 433 19.29 16.48 -8.22
N LYS A 434 18.36 17.20 -7.61
CA LYS A 434 18.66 18.19 -6.57
C LYS A 434 19.29 17.52 -5.34
N ALA A 435 18.73 16.37 -4.91
CA ALA A 435 19.29 15.62 -3.80
C ALA A 435 20.73 15.15 -4.10
N LEU A 436 20.95 14.59 -5.30
CA LEU A 436 22.25 14.09 -5.73
C LEU A 436 23.30 15.20 -5.88
N ARG A 437 22.94 16.32 -6.52
CA ARG A 437 23.87 17.44 -6.80
C ARG A 437 24.11 18.35 -5.60
N ASN A 438 23.21 18.35 -4.60
CA ASN A 438 23.34 19.19 -3.41
C ASN A 438 23.30 18.36 -2.12
N PRO A 439 24.36 17.63 -1.77
CA PRO A 439 24.42 16.78 -0.57
C PRO A 439 24.68 17.57 0.72
N SER A 440 24.35 18.86 0.78
CA SER A 440 24.63 19.72 1.94
C SER A 440 24.04 19.18 3.23
N LEU A 441 22.79 18.69 3.19
CA LEU A 441 22.11 18.11 4.35
C LEU A 441 22.82 16.84 4.83
N SER A 442 23.17 15.94 3.93
CA SER A 442 23.85 14.69 4.30
C SER A 442 25.24 14.95 4.86
N ARG A 443 25.98 15.92 4.31
CA ARG A 443 27.29 16.35 4.85
C ARG A 443 27.17 16.92 6.26
N TYR A 444 26.16 17.74 6.51
CA TYR A 444 25.90 18.33 7.82
C TYR A 444 25.51 17.27 8.85
N LEU A 445 24.59 16.38 8.50
CA LEU A 445 24.07 15.36 9.40
C LEU A 445 25.07 14.21 9.65
N SER A 446 25.95 13.90 8.69
CA SER A 446 26.97 12.84 8.82
C SER A 446 28.09 13.18 9.80
N ALA A 447 28.21 14.43 10.23
CA ALA A 447 29.16 14.83 11.29
C ALA A 447 28.79 14.28 12.68
N GLY A 448 27.58 13.72 12.85
CA GLY A 448 27.11 13.11 14.08
C GLY A 448 27.53 11.64 14.21
N SER A 449 27.55 11.11 15.44
CA SER A 449 27.76 9.68 15.72
C SER A 449 26.52 8.86 15.34
N SER A 450 26.73 7.64 14.83
CA SER A 450 25.63 6.66 14.63
C SER A 450 24.96 6.31 15.96
N SER A 451 23.63 6.14 15.93
CA SER A 451 22.86 5.67 17.08
C SER A 451 23.20 4.20 17.46
N TYR A 452 23.83 3.46 16.55
CA TYR A 452 24.16 2.05 16.75
C TYR A 452 25.65 1.83 17.00
N ARG A 453 25.97 0.84 17.84
CA ARG A 453 27.36 0.48 18.17
C ARG A 453 28.12 -0.01 16.93
N ALA A 454 29.35 0.43 16.75
CA ALA A 454 30.20 0.03 15.62
C ALA A 454 30.34 -1.50 15.49
N GLY A 455 30.40 -2.24 16.59
CA GLY A 455 30.47 -3.71 16.59
C GLY A 455 29.19 -4.38 16.04
N TRP A 456 28.03 -3.71 16.06
CA TRP A 456 26.82 -4.20 15.42
C TRP A 456 26.82 -3.90 13.92
N LEU A 457 27.24 -2.70 13.54
CA LEU A 457 27.30 -2.27 12.14
C LEU A 457 28.36 -3.04 11.33
N SER A 458 29.39 -3.61 12.00
CA SER A 458 30.39 -4.46 11.33
C SER A 458 29.86 -5.84 10.93
N LYS A 459 28.78 -6.31 11.55
CA LYS A 459 28.15 -7.60 11.21
C LYS A 459 27.42 -7.54 9.87
N SER A 460 27.10 -8.72 9.29
CA SER A 460 26.25 -8.77 8.10
C SER A 460 24.87 -8.14 8.37
N VAL A 461 24.22 -7.61 7.34
CA VAL A 461 22.89 -6.97 7.49
C VAL A 461 21.87 -7.93 8.10
N ASN A 462 21.97 -9.20 7.75
CA ASN A 462 21.05 -10.27 8.15
C ASN A 462 21.50 -11.13 9.36
N TRP A 463 22.52 -10.73 10.10
CA TRP A 463 23.10 -11.55 11.17
C TRP A 463 22.06 -11.97 12.24
N HIS A 464 21.06 -11.16 12.47
CA HIS A 464 20.01 -11.35 13.47
C HIS A 464 18.71 -11.94 12.87
N ILE A 465 18.69 -12.20 11.55
CA ILE A 465 17.58 -12.86 10.86
C ILE A 465 17.84 -14.35 10.86
N LYS A 466 16.91 -15.13 11.42
CA LYS A 466 16.99 -16.60 11.50
C LYS A 466 15.82 -17.21 10.73
N GLN A 467 16.03 -18.40 10.18
CA GLN A 467 14.92 -19.19 9.66
C GLN A 467 14.08 -19.69 10.84
N GLU A 468 12.76 -19.65 10.69
CA GLU A 468 11.88 -20.24 11.67
C GLU A 468 12.09 -21.74 11.69
N VAL A 469 12.30 -22.29 12.88
CA VAL A 469 12.40 -23.73 13.09
C VAL A 469 10.98 -24.24 13.27
N LYS A 470 10.54 -25.13 12.39
CA LYS A 470 9.24 -25.78 12.50
C LYS A 470 9.27 -26.82 13.62
#